data_c93dfbfd1da84f9a88df412f2a275b59
#
_entry.id   c93dfbfd1da84f9a88df412f2a275b59
#
_cell.length_a   1.000
_cell.length_b   1.000
_cell.length_c   1.000
_cell.angle_alpha   90.00
_cell.angle_beta   90.00
_cell.angle_gamma   90.00
#
_symmetry.space_group_name_H-M   'P 1'
#
loop_
_entity.id
_entity.type
_entity.pdbx_description
1 polymer ?
#
loop_
_entity_poly.entity_id
_entity_poly.type
_entity_poly.pdbx_seq_one_letter_code
_entity_poly.pdbx_strand_id
1 'polypeptide(L)'
;PLGPPTSRDMRARFAALFGEEEAQRLEFRTINGVCSRIIRYYERVCGRTAFRLLEDGGEKSALIAQLYRAQSNEFVTESTVKALQTAITYTKNQMLKTEELEQVEVEGVDFPTFYRSYGQALRDRQQMDYDDQMVYALRILRQYPDILRAMQARYQYLCVDEAQDTSKIQHTIIQLLAGPRGNLFMVGDEDQSIYGFRAAWPQALTRFDTIYPNARVLYMEQNYRSTQQIVTAADRFIQNNHNRRPKHMRAVRGSGAEVREISLYDRQKQYSYLCKLAKHCNVETAVLYRDNDSALPLIDRLDREGIPYRCRQVESLFFTNRVVRDITDIIRFALNPSDGAVFLNIYYKLGAGISRALAQEAVEQAEGMDCPILEYVSACSAASPWTKKQCRALQTHMQNLLSEQADRAVYRIVHFMGYGDYLEERGGDLSKADILEALGAQEPTPLRLLERLEELREVVQSGSTD
;
A
#
# COMPACT_ATOMS: atom_id res chain seq x y z
N PRO A 1 5.11 -19.29 -4.46
CA PRO A 1 4.25 -18.10 -4.36
C PRO A 1 4.24 -17.63 -2.93
N LEU A 2 4.78 -16.41 -2.67
CA LEU A 2 4.89 -15.80 -1.34
C LEU A 2 3.61 -15.01 -0.95
N GLY A 3 2.44 -15.45 -1.37
CA GLY A 3 1.16 -14.87 -1.02
C GLY A 3 0.22 -15.89 -0.39
N PRO A 4 -0.87 -15.47 0.28
CA PRO A 4 -1.88 -16.40 0.76
C PRO A 4 -2.39 -17.24 -0.42
N PRO A 5 -2.63 -18.56 -0.22
CA PRO A 5 -3.06 -19.44 -1.29
C PRO A 5 -4.37 -18.93 -1.89
N THR A 6 -4.43 -18.83 -3.20
CA THR A 6 -5.67 -18.49 -3.88
C THR A 6 -6.67 -19.64 -3.76
N SER A 7 -7.95 -19.37 -3.97
CA SER A 7 -8.96 -20.44 -3.98
C SER A 7 -8.66 -21.53 -5.03
N ARG A 8 -7.92 -21.18 -6.09
CA ARG A 8 -7.44 -22.14 -7.10
C ARG A 8 -6.31 -23.01 -6.55
N ASP A 9 -5.36 -22.42 -5.82
CA ASP A 9 -4.25 -23.17 -5.21
C ASP A 9 -4.75 -24.13 -4.15
N MET A 10 -5.72 -23.71 -3.32
CA MET A 10 -6.35 -24.57 -2.31
C MET A 10 -7.04 -25.76 -2.98
N ARG A 11 -7.82 -25.50 -4.06
CA ARG A 11 -8.47 -26.57 -4.83
C ARG A 11 -7.45 -27.53 -5.45
N ALA A 12 -6.39 -27.01 -6.06
CA ALA A 12 -5.34 -27.83 -6.67
C ALA A 12 -4.63 -28.71 -5.62
N ARG A 13 -4.29 -28.18 -4.47
CA ARG A 13 -3.71 -28.95 -3.36
C ARG A 13 -4.66 -30.03 -2.84
N PHE A 14 -5.93 -29.70 -2.69
CA PHE A 14 -6.94 -30.66 -2.28
C PHE A 14 -7.10 -31.79 -3.31
N ALA A 15 -7.17 -31.46 -4.59
CA ALA A 15 -7.24 -32.44 -5.67
C ALA A 15 -6.01 -33.35 -5.71
N ALA A 16 -4.83 -32.81 -5.45
CA ALA A 16 -3.59 -33.62 -5.39
C ALA A 16 -3.57 -34.62 -4.22
N LEU A 17 -4.25 -34.31 -3.11
CA LEU A 17 -4.30 -35.16 -1.92
C LEU A 17 -5.45 -36.19 -1.96
N PHE A 18 -6.62 -35.79 -2.48
CA PHE A 18 -7.85 -36.54 -2.36
C PHE A 18 -8.49 -36.94 -3.69
N GLY A 19 -7.93 -36.48 -4.79
CA GLY A 19 -8.43 -36.73 -6.15
C GLY A 19 -9.35 -35.58 -6.66
N GLU A 20 -9.43 -35.53 -8.00
CA GLU A 20 -10.19 -34.48 -8.69
C GLU A 20 -11.70 -34.62 -8.50
N GLU A 21 -12.20 -35.87 -8.40
CA GLU A 21 -13.63 -36.14 -8.18
C GLU A 21 -14.10 -35.54 -6.85
N GLU A 22 -13.36 -35.74 -5.77
CA GLU A 22 -13.68 -35.17 -4.47
C GLU A 22 -13.53 -33.63 -4.48
N ALA A 23 -12.54 -33.09 -5.20
CA ALA A 23 -12.35 -31.66 -5.34
C ALA A 23 -13.51 -30.96 -6.08
N GLN A 24 -14.20 -31.67 -7.02
CA GLN A 24 -15.37 -31.15 -7.71
C GLN A 24 -16.60 -31.05 -6.81
N ARG A 25 -16.67 -31.84 -5.76
CA ARG A 25 -17.78 -31.82 -4.78
C ARG A 25 -17.68 -30.66 -3.81
N LEU A 26 -16.52 -30.02 -3.71
CA LEU A 26 -16.28 -28.88 -2.82
C LEU A 26 -16.25 -27.56 -3.55
N GLU A 27 -16.66 -26.51 -2.87
CA GLU A 27 -16.62 -25.15 -3.40
C GLU A 27 -15.53 -24.34 -2.68
N PHE A 28 -14.45 -23.99 -3.41
CA PHE A 28 -13.35 -23.15 -2.94
C PHE A 28 -13.58 -21.72 -3.40
N ARG A 29 -13.84 -20.80 -2.46
CA ARG A 29 -14.13 -19.39 -2.75
C ARG A 29 -13.58 -18.44 -1.71
N THR A 30 -13.33 -17.21 -2.14
CA THR A 30 -13.19 -16.09 -1.20
C THR A 30 -14.56 -15.74 -0.62
N ILE A 31 -14.58 -15.07 0.54
CA ILE A 31 -15.82 -14.63 1.19
C ILE A 31 -16.58 -13.66 0.27
N ASN A 32 -15.89 -12.75 -0.43
CA ASN A 32 -16.51 -11.88 -1.44
C ASN A 32 -17.14 -12.68 -2.60
N GLY A 33 -16.51 -13.78 -3.01
CA GLY A 33 -17.07 -14.70 -4.01
C GLY A 33 -18.37 -15.37 -3.55
N VAL A 34 -18.49 -15.67 -2.25
CA VAL A 34 -19.75 -16.15 -1.65
C VAL A 34 -20.78 -15.03 -1.60
N CYS A 35 -20.38 -13.80 -1.22
CA CYS A 35 -21.27 -12.62 -1.22
C CYS A 35 -21.84 -12.33 -2.63
N SER A 36 -21.00 -12.38 -3.65
CA SER A 36 -21.43 -12.25 -5.05
C SER A 36 -22.47 -13.31 -5.43
N ARG A 37 -22.31 -14.55 -4.97
CA ARG A 37 -23.30 -15.60 -5.20
C ARG A 37 -24.64 -15.32 -4.52
N ILE A 38 -24.61 -14.85 -3.27
CA ILE A 38 -25.82 -14.47 -2.52
C ILE A 38 -26.58 -13.37 -3.27
N ILE A 39 -25.89 -12.35 -3.75
CA ILE A 39 -26.46 -11.25 -4.51
C ILE A 39 -27.08 -11.77 -5.81
N ARG A 40 -26.36 -12.57 -6.60
CA ARG A 40 -26.90 -13.15 -7.85
C ARG A 40 -28.10 -14.06 -7.60
N TYR A 41 -28.13 -14.78 -6.49
CA TYR A 41 -29.30 -15.61 -6.13
C TYR A 41 -30.48 -14.71 -5.80
N TYR A 42 -30.29 -13.63 -5.06
CA TYR A 42 -31.31 -12.63 -4.78
C TYR A 42 -31.87 -11.99 -6.08
N GLU A 43 -30.99 -11.57 -7.00
CA GLU A 43 -31.39 -11.01 -8.29
C GLU A 43 -32.35 -11.95 -9.02
N ARG A 44 -31.99 -13.22 -9.11
CA ARG A 44 -32.75 -14.23 -9.80
C ARG A 44 -34.13 -14.51 -9.16
N VAL A 45 -34.16 -14.55 -7.81
CA VAL A 45 -35.41 -14.87 -7.07
C VAL A 45 -36.32 -13.67 -7.00
N CYS A 46 -35.78 -12.47 -6.84
CA CYS A 46 -36.57 -11.24 -6.67
C CYS A 46 -36.80 -10.46 -7.96
N GLY A 47 -36.19 -10.88 -9.08
CA GLY A 47 -36.31 -10.18 -10.38
C GLY A 47 -35.74 -8.77 -10.37
N ARG A 48 -34.71 -8.52 -9.52
CA ARG A 48 -34.05 -7.22 -9.39
C ARG A 48 -32.61 -7.31 -9.86
N THR A 49 -32.10 -6.21 -10.41
CA THR A 49 -30.68 -6.10 -10.79
C THR A 49 -29.88 -5.42 -9.67
N ALA A 50 -28.77 -6.01 -9.30
CA ALA A 50 -27.85 -5.42 -8.34
C ALA A 50 -27.06 -4.26 -8.95
N PHE A 51 -26.47 -3.46 -8.11
CA PHE A 51 -25.57 -2.40 -8.54
C PHE A 51 -24.30 -2.96 -9.17
N ARG A 52 -23.72 -2.22 -10.12
CA ARG A 52 -22.46 -2.58 -10.78
C ARG A 52 -21.31 -2.53 -9.78
N LEU A 53 -20.50 -3.58 -9.74
CA LEU A 53 -19.29 -3.59 -8.93
C LEU A 53 -18.23 -2.69 -9.58
N LEU A 54 -17.59 -1.85 -8.77
CA LEU A 54 -16.37 -1.14 -9.15
C LEU A 54 -15.20 -2.14 -9.07
N GLU A 55 -14.75 -2.62 -10.22
CA GLU A 55 -13.68 -3.62 -10.32
C GLU A 55 -12.30 -2.97 -10.31
N ASP A 56 -12.18 -1.77 -10.83
CA ASP A 56 -10.93 -1.02 -10.90
C ASP A 56 -10.74 -0.09 -9.70
N GLY A 57 -9.59 -0.23 -9.03
CA GLY A 57 -9.17 0.68 -7.96
C GLY A 57 -9.03 2.14 -8.42
N GLY A 58 -8.80 2.38 -9.70
CA GLY A 58 -8.74 3.70 -10.31
C GLY A 58 -10.07 4.44 -10.27
N GLU A 59 -11.20 3.76 -10.58
CA GLU A 59 -12.56 4.36 -10.51
C GLU A 59 -12.90 4.79 -9.07
N LYS A 60 -12.55 3.95 -8.09
CA LYS A 60 -12.77 4.26 -6.67
C LYS A 60 -11.94 5.47 -6.23
N SER A 61 -10.65 5.51 -6.61
CA SER A 61 -9.76 6.63 -6.30
C SER A 61 -10.21 7.94 -6.94
N ALA A 62 -10.65 7.90 -8.19
CA ALA A 62 -11.17 9.06 -8.91
C ALA A 62 -12.45 9.62 -8.25
N LEU A 63 -13.37 8.75 -7.83
CA LEU A 63 -14.58 9.15 -7.12
C LEU A 63 -14.24 9.83 -5.78
N ILE A 64 -13.32 9.24 -5.00
CA ILE A 64 -12.87 9.81 -3.72
C ILE A 64 -12.22 11.17 -3.95
N ALA A 65 -11.35 11.31 -4.95
CA ALA A 65 -10.71 12.58 -5.29
C ALA A 65 -11.73 13.66 -5.72
N GLN A 66 -12.74 13.28 -6.49
CA GLN A 66 -13.82 14.18 -6.89
C GLN A 66 -14.62 14.69 -5.67
N LEU A 67 -15.02 13.79 -4.76
CA LEU A 67 -15.79 14.14 -3.57
C LEU A 67 -14.98 14.99 -2.58
N TYR A 68 -13.70 14.67 -2.39
CA TYR A 68 -12.81 15.45 -1.56
C TYR A 68 -12.69 16.90 -2.07
N ARG A 69 -12.45 17.06 -3.38
CA ARG A 69 -12.36 18.39 -4.01
C ARG A 69 -13.65 19.20 -3.85
N ALA A 70 -14.82 18.53 -3.95
CA ALA A 70 -16.11 19.19 -3.77
C ALA A 70 -16.34 19.65 -2.31
N GLN A 71 -15.74 19.00 -1.33
CA GLN A 71 -15.89 19.32 0.09
C GLN A 71 -14.86 20.36 0.58
N SER A 72 -13.60 20.26 0.12
CA SER A 72 -12.48 21.07 0.63
C SER A 72 -12.04 22.20 -0.31
N ASN A 73 -12.46 22.20 -1.58
CA ASN A 73 -11.93 23.04 -2.66
C ASN A 73 -10.41 22.88 -2.92
N GLU A 74 -9.80 21.85 -2.36
CA GLU A 74 -8.36 21.57 -2.48
C GLU A 74 -8.08 20.34 -3.36
N PHE A 75 -6.88 20.27 -3.88
CA PHE A 75 -6.42 19.06 -4.59
C PHE A 75 -6.06 17.98 -3.57
N VAL A 76 -6.67 16.82 -3.71
CA VAL A 76 -6.39 15.67 -2.86
C VAL A 76 -5.00 15.11 -3.15
N THR A 77 -4.25 14.76 -2.10
CA THR A 77 -3.00 14.01 -2.24
C THR A 77 -3.27 12.51 -2.35
N GLU A 78 -2.33 11.76 -2.89
CA GLU A 78 -2.43 10.29 -2.96
C GLU A 78 -2.53 9.67 -1.57
N SER A 79 -1.81 10.22 -0.58
CA SER A 79 -1.88 9.80 0.82
C SER A 79 -3.28 9.99 1.41
N THR A 80 -3.92 11.14 1.15
CA THR A 80 -5.29 11.42 1.61
C THR A 80 -6.30 10.47 0.96
N VAL A 81 -6.17 10.18 -0.35
CA VAL A 81 -7.03 9.19 -1.03
C VAL A 81 -6.90 7.82 -0.37
N LYS A 82 -5.68 7.39 -0.08
CA LYS A 82 -5.39 6.10 0.56
C LYS A 82 -5.92 6.06 2.01
N ALA A 83 -5.78 7.14 2.77
CA ALA A 83 -6.34 7.25 4.11
C ALA A 83 -7.88 7.15 4.09
N LEU A 84 -8.54 7.86 3.18
CA LEU A 84 -9.99 7.78 2.98
C LEU A 84 -10.46 6.39 2.57
N GLN A 85 -9.77 5.74 1.65
CA GLN A 85 -10.06 4.36 1.26
C GLN A 85 -9.96 3.40 2.45
N THR A 86 -8.93 3.55 3.26
CA THR A 86 -8.71 2.73 4.47
C THR A 86 -9.83 2.95 5.49
N ALA A 87 -10.20 4.21 5.75
CA ALA A 87 -11.28 4.55 6.68
C ALA A 87 -12.65 4.06 6.21
N ILE A 88 -12.96 4.16 4.90
CA ILE A 88 -14.19 3.61 4.30
C ILE A 88 -14.23 2.08 4.49
N THR A 89 -13.15 1.39 4.14
CA THR A 89 -13.05 -0.07 4.29
C THR A 89 -13.19 -0.47 5.76
N TYR A 90 -12.51 0.20 6.67
CA TYR A 90 -12.61 -0.04 8.10
C TYR A 90 -14.04 0.12 8.61
N THR A 91 -14.70 1.23 8.27
CA THR A 91 -16.09 1.53 8.66
C THR A 91 -17.06 0.43 8.25
N LYS A 92 -17.00 0.01 6.97
CA LYS A 92 -17.89 -1.03 6.43
C LYS A 92 -17.59 -2.40 7.04
N ASN A 93 -16.33 -2.76 7.15
CA ASN A 93 -15.89 -4.07 7.63
C ASN A 93 -16.08 -4.26 9.12
N GLN A 94 -15.93 -3.21 9.94
CA GLN A 94 -16.25 -3.22 11.35
C GLN A 94 -17.75 -3.03 11.63
N MET A 95 -18.54 -2.73 10.60
CA MET A 95 -19.98 -2.44 10.70
C MET A 95 -20.27 -1.34 11.72
N LEU A 96 -19.49 -0.24 11.66
CA LEU A 96 -19.61 0.86 12.62
C LEU A 96 -21.01 1.48 12.58
N LYS A 97 -21.54 1.77 13.75
CA LYS A 97 -22.79 2.52 13.92
C LYS A 97 -22.55 4.03 13.74
N THR A 98 -23.62 4.81 13.67
CA THR A 98 -23.52 6.25 13.48
C THR A 98 -22.66 6.92 14.55
N GLU A 99 -22.82 6.53 15.82
CA GLU A 99 -22.09 7.09 16.96
C GLU A 99 -20.58 6.74 16.90
N GLU A 100 -20.26 5.54 16.40
CA GLU A 100 -18.87 5.06 16.24
C GLU A 100 -18.23 5.70 15.00
N LEU A 101 -19.02 6.00 13.95
CA LEU A 101 -18.57 6.68 12.75
C LEU A 101 -18.06 8.11 13.06
N GLU A 102 -18.73 8.82 13.98
CA GLU A 102 -18.31 10.17 14.40
C GLU A 102 -16.95 10.18 15.12
N GLN A 103 -16.41 9.01 15.51
CA GLN A 103 -15.11 8.87 16.16
C GLN A 103 -13.99 8.51 15.16
N VAL A 104 -14.33 8.30 13.89
CA VAL A 104 -13.32 7.98 12.87
C VAL A 104 -12.69 9.26 12.36
N GLU A 105 -11.41 9.42 12.64
CA GLU A 105 -10.64 10.60 12.24
C GLU A 105 -9.83 10.33 10.97
N VAL A 106 -9.87 11.25 10.03
CA VAL A 106 -8.97 11.35 8.88
C VAL A 106 -8.47 12.78 8.83
N GLU A 107 -7.17 12.98 8.86
CA GLU A 107 -6.53 14.29 8.94
C GLU A 107 -7.05 15.24 7.84
N GLY A 108 -7.51 16.42 8.25
CA GLY A 108 -8.02 17.45 7.34
C GLY A 108 -9.35 17.14 6.67
N VAL A 109 -10.11 16.12 7.13
CA VAL A 109 -11.38 15.70 6.52
C VAL A 109 -12.47 15.51 7.57
N ASP A 110 -13.65 16.09 7.33
CA ASP A 110 -14.88 15.66 8.01
C ASP A 110 -15.31 14.31 7.46
N PHE A 111 -14.72 13.25 8.01
CA PHE A 111 -14.91 11.89 7.50
C PHE A 111 -16.37 11.39 7.59
N PRO A 112 -17.15 11.64 8.65
CA PRO A 112 -18.55 11.25 8.70
C PRO A 112 -19.39 11.83 7.54
N THR A 113 -19.22 13.12 7.26
CA THR A 113 -19.90 13.77 6.13
C THR A 113 -19.38 13.24 4.79
N PHE A 114 -18.08 13.05 4.65
CA PHE A 114 -17.47 12.47 3.47
C PHE A 114 -18.01 11.05 3.19
N TYR A 115 -18.07 10.20 4.22
CA TYR A 115 -18.55 8.81 4.10
C TYR A 115 -20.01 8.74 3.64
N ARG A 116 -20.89 9.64 4.17
CA ARG A 116 -22.28 9.75 3.73
C ARG A 116 -22.37 10.16 2.26
N SER A 117 -21.58 11.15 1.83
CA SER A 117 -21.50 11.64 0.46
C SER A 117 -20.98 10.54 -0.49
N TYR A 118 -19.96 9.77 -0.07
CA TYR A 118 -19.44 8.63 -0.82
C TYR A 118 -20.51 7.55 -1.04
N GLY A 119 -21.22 7.18 0.02
CA GLY A 119 -22.33 6.21 -0.08
C GLY A 119 -23.48 6.71 -0.95
N GLN A 120 -23.80 8.02 -0.92
CA GLN A 120 -24.83 8.60 -1.80
C GLN A 120 -24.38 8.58 -3.26
N ALA A 121 -23.15 9.00 -3.56
CA ALA A 121 -22.61 9.00 -4.91
C ALA A 121 -22.59 7.60 -5.55
N LEU A 122 -22.28 6.55 -4.77
CA LEU A 122 -22.36 5.18 -5.25
C LEU A 122 -23.81 4.78 -5.59
N ARG A 123 -24.78 5.13 -4.73
CA ARG A 123 -26.21 4.85 -4.99
C ARG A 123 -26.73 5.56 -6.25
N ASP A 124 -26.39 6.84 -6.40
CA ASP A 124 -26.83 7.64 -7.56
C ASP A 124 -26.28 7.10 -8.88
N ARG A 125 -25.08 6.51 -8.83
CA ARG A 125 -24.44 5.85 -9.98
C ARG A 125 -24.84 4.38 -10.15
N GLN A 126 -25.67 3.84 -9.27
CA GLN A 126 -26.01 2.41 -9.21
C GLN A 126 -24.74 1.53 -9.15
N GLN A 127 -23.76 1.93 -8.33
CA GLN A 127 -22.49 1.27 -8.15
C GLN A 127 -22.32 0.77 -6.71
N MET A 128 -21.48 -0.24 -6.54
CA MET A 128 -21.02 -0.74 -5.24
C MET A 128 -19.54 -1.05 -5.30
N ASP A 129 -18.82 -0.86 -4.20
CA ASP A 129 -17.46 -1.36 -4.07
C ASP A 129 -17.41 -2.78 -3.47
N TYR A 130 -16.22 -3.38 -3.35
CA TYR A 130 -16.06 -4.72 -2.79
C TYR A 130 -16.54 -4.84 -1.33
N ASP A 131 -16.45 -3.76 -0.55
CA ASP A 131 -16.94 -3.75 0.83
C ASP A 131 -18.47 -3.67 0.85
N ASP A 132 -19.09 -2.91 -0.06
CA ASP A 132 -20.54 -2.88 -0.23
C ASP A 132 -21.13 -4.22 -0.63
N GLN A 133 -20.39 -5.02 -1.40
CA GLN A 133 -20.82 -6.37 -1.77
C GLN A 133 -21.07 -7.23 -0.52
N MET A 134 -20.22 -7.12 0.50
CA MET A 134 -20.43 -7.80 1.78
C MET A 134 -21.61 -7.19 2.57
N VAL A 135 -21.74 -5.87 2.58
CA VAL A 135 -22.85 -5.16 3.23
C VAL A 135 -24.19 -5.56 2.63
N TYR A 136 -24.29 -5.61 1.29
CA TYR A 136 -25.51 -6.04 0.61
C TYR A 136 -25.82 -7.51 0.84
N ALA A 137 -24.82 -8.39 0.76
CA ALA A 137 -25.01 -9.80 1.06
C ALA A 137 -25.53 -10.02 2.49
N LEU A 138 -24.96 -9.33 3.48
CA LEU A 138 -25.42 -9.39 4.86
C LEU A 138 -26.87 -8.90 5.02
N ARG A 139 -27.23 -7.78 4.36
CA ARG A 139 -28.61 -7.26 4.36
C ARG A 139 -29.60 -8.27 3.76
N ILE A 140 -29.24 -8.87 2.61
CA ILE A 140 -30.05 -9.89 1.95
C ILE A 140 -30.30 -11.07 2.90
N LEU A 141 -29.24 -11.61 3.51
CA LEU A 141 -29.35 -12.73 4.45
C LEU A 141 -30.24 -12.42 5.66
N ARG A 142 -30.23 -11.17 6.15
CA ARG A 142 -31.06 -10.73 7.29
C ARG A 142 -32.50 -10.45 6.90
N GLN A 143 -32.75 -9.90 5.73
CA GLN A 143 -34.08 -9.46 5.28
C GLN A 143 -34.88 -10.54 4.58
N TYR A 144 -34.22 -11.56 4.01
CA TYR A 144 -34.85 -12.62 3.21
C TYR A 144 -34.56 -14.01 3.81
N PRO A 145 -35.39 -14.46 4.79
CA PRO A 145 -35.14 -15.76 5.47
C PRO A 145 -35.13 -16.95 4.51
N ASP A 146 -35.89 -16.88 3.40
CA ASP A 146 -35.91 -17.95 2.38
C ASP A 146 -34.56 -18.06 1.67
N ILE A 147 -33.95 -16.93 1.35
CA ILE A 147 -32.60 -16.90 0.75
C ILE A 147 -31.57 -17.43 1.76
N LEU A 148 -31.67 -17.01 3.03
CA LEU A 148 -30.79 -17.53 4.07
C LEU A 148 -30.92 -19.06 4.18
N ARG A 149 -32.14 -19.60 4.23
CA ARG A 149 -32.37 -21.06 4.27
C ARG A 149 -31.80 -21.77 3.04
N ALA A 150 -31.96 -21.19 1.86
CA ALA A 150 -31.41 -21.74 0.62
C ALA A 150 -29.88 -21.78 0.66
N MET A 151 -29.23 -20.73 1.19
CA MET A 151 -27.77 -20.69 1.35
C MET A 151 -27.27 -21.67 2.41
N GLN A 152 -27.97 -21.79 3.54
CA GLN A 152 -27.67 -22.77 4.60
C GLN A 152 -27.84 -24.22 4.13
N ALA A 153 -28.83 -24.48 3.26
CA ALA A 153 -29.02 -25.79 2.66
C ALA A 153 -27.91 -26.14 1.67
N ARG A 154 -27.39 -25.12 0.95
CA ARG A 154 -26.27 -25.28 0.04
C ARG A 154 -24.94 -25.49 0.77
N TYR A 155 -24.66 -24.68 1.77
CA TYR A 155 -23.41 -24.67 2.55
C TYR A 155 -23.61 -25.40 3.86
N GLN A 156 -23.66 -26.73 3.81
CA GLN A 156 -23.93 -27.55 5.00
C GLN A 156 -22.72 -27.63 5.95
N TYR A 157 -21.52 -27.47 5.41
CA TYR A 157 -20.26 -27.42 6.13
C TYR A 157 -19.44 -26.21 5.63
N LEU A 158 -18.88 -25.46 6.57
CA LEU A 158 -18.05 -24.30 6.27
C LEU A 158 -16.67 -24.51 6.87
N CYS A 159 -15.65 -24.41 6.01
CA CYS A 159 -14.25 -24.39 6.42
C CYS A 159 -13.66 -23.03 6.09
N VAL A 160 -13.09 -22.35 7.08
CA VAL A 160 -12.50 -21.02 6.94
C VAL A 160 -11.03 -21.11 7.28
N ASP A 161 -10.18 -20.74 6.33
CA ASP A 161 -8.73 -20.65 6.51
C ASP A 161 -8.32 -19.19 6.74
N GLU A 162 -7.17 -18.98 7.38
CA GLU A 162 -6.63 -17.66 7.75
C GLU A 162 -7.68 -16.79 8.48
N ALA A 163 -8.41 -17.42 9.41
CA ALA A 163 -9.56 -16.76 10.05
C ALA A 163 -9.21 -15.51 10.86
N GLN A 164 -7.92 -15.32 11.25
CA GLN A 164 -7.42 -14.13 11.93
C GLN A 164 -7.47 -12.87 11.06
N ASP A 165 -7.46 -13.03 9.72
CA ASP A 165 -7.45 -11.93 8.77
C ASP A 165 -8.85 -11.51 8.32
N THR A 166 -9.88 -12.25 8.76
CA THR A 166 -11.27 -11.95 8.42
C THR A 166 -11.84 -10.81 9.26
N SER A 167 -12.70 -10.00 8.65
CA SER A 167 -13.33 -8.85 9.30
C SER A 167 -14.61 -9.21 10.05
N LYS A 168 -15.12 -8.30 10.89
CA LYS A 168 -16.33 -8.50 11.66
C LYS A 168 -17.57 -8.77 10.78
N ILE A 169 -17.71 -8.08 9.63
CA ILE A 169 -18.82 -8.36 8.71
C ILE A 169 -18.70 -9.75 8.09
N GLN A 170 -17.49 -10.18 7.76
CA GLN A 170 -17.22 -11.51 7.21
C GLN A 170 -17.58 -12.61 8.22
N HIS A 171 -17.18 -12.44 9.47
CA HIS A 171 -17.58 -13.37 10.55
C HIS A 171 -19.08 -13.40 10.74
N THR A 172 -19.77 -12.26 10.67
CA THR A 172 -21.23 -12.19 10.78
C THR A 172 -21.91 -12.96 9.65
N ILE A 173 -21.41 -12.85 8.41
CA ILE A 173 -21.92 -13.61 7.25
C ILE A 173 -21.68 -15.11 7.46
N ILE A 174 -20.47 -15.51 7.87
CA ILE A 174 -20.11 -16.89 8.15
C ILE A 174 -21.04 -17.47 9.22
N GLN A 175 -21.29 -16.74 10.32
CA GLN A 175 -22.16 -17.16 11.41
C GLN A 175 -23.61 -17.38 10.93
N LEU A 176 -24.14 -16.47 10.10
CA LEU A 176 -25.48 -16.64 9.52
C LEU A 176 -25.55 -17.86 8.61
N LEU A 177 -24.55 -18.10 7.79
CA LEU A 177 -24.50 -19.25 6.89
C LEU A 177 -24.34 -20.57 7.65
N ALA A 178 -23.54 -20.61 8.71
CA ALA A 178 -23.40 -21.80 9.57
C ALA A 178 -24.74 -22.15 10.26
N GLY A 179 -25.52 -21.14 10.59
CA GLY A 179 -26.84 -21.29 11.19
C GLY A 179 -26.86 -22.12 12.47
N PRO A 180 -28.04 -22.67 12.85
CA PRO A 180 -28.17 -23.47 14.10
C PRO A 180 -27.38 -24.78 14.10
N ARG A 181 -27.05 -25.33 12.94
CA ARG A 181 -26.26 -26.57 12.83
C ARG A 181 -24.82 -26.39 13.31
N GLY A 182 -24.26 -25.19 13.12
CA GLY A 182 -22.93 -24.86 13.60
C GLY A 182 -21.80 -25.70 12.96
N ASN A 183 -21.99 -26.29 11.77
CA ASN A 183 -20.97 -27.07 11.08
C ASN A 183 -19.88 -26.15 10.52
N LEU A 184 -19.15 -25.53 11.43
CA LEU A 184 -18.11 -24.54 11.13
C LEU A 184 -16.76 -25.02 11.65
N PHE A 185 -15.79 -25.07 10.76
CA PHE A 185 -14.40 -25.36 11.06
C PHE A 185 -13.54 -24.14 10.71
N MET A 186 -12.90 -23.54 11.67
CA MET A 186 -12.02 -22.39 11.47
C MET A 186 -10.58 -22.76 11.79
N VAL A 187 -9.67 -22.37 10.91
CA VAL A 187 -8.23 -22.45 11.11
C VAL A 187 -7.66 -21.04 11.05
N GLY A 188 -6.78 -20.73 11.98
CA GLY A 188 -6.13 -19.43 12.03
C GLY A 188 -5.14 -19.33 13.17
N ASP A 189 -4.35 -18.30 13.14
CA ASP A 189 -3.36 -17.98 14.16
C ASP A 189 -3.45 -16.48 14.48
N GLU A 190 -4.03 -16.13 15.61
CA GLU A 190 -4.22 -14.75 16.04
C GLU A 190 -2.89 -14.00 16.18
N ASP A 191 -1.78 -14.72 16.39
CA ASP A 191 -0.44 -14.15 16.45
C ASP A 191 0.06 -13.65 15.08
N GLN A 192 -0.56 -14.12 13.99
CA GLN A 192 -0.27 -13.71 12.61
C GLN A 192 -1.23 -12.64 12.09
N SER A 193 -2.13 -12.11 12.91
CA SER A 193 -3.07 -11.05 12.50
C SER A 193 -2.36 -9.71 12.36
N ILE A 194 -1.90 -9.40 11.16
CA ILE A 194 -1.20 -8.15 10.82
C ILE A 194 -2.05 -7.20 9.97
N TYR A 195 -3.28 -7.57 9.64
CA TYR A 195 -4.19 -6.80 8.78
C TYR A 195 -5.24 -6.00 9.57
N GLY A 196 -4.92 -5.57 10.80
CA GLY A 196 -5.80 -4.71 11.59
C GLY A 196 -6.22 -3.43 10.86
N PHE A 197 -5.32 -2.84 10.06
CA PHE A 197 -5.62 -1.68 9.22
C PHE A 197 -6.62 -1.98 8.09
N ARG A 198 -6.87 -3.24 7.74
CA ARG A 198 -7.93 -3.71 6.84
C ARG A 198 -9.16 -4.20 7.59
N ALA A 199 -9.29 -3.83 8.86
CA ALA A 199 -10.37 -4.23 9.73
C ALA A 199 -10.43 -5.74 10.05
N ALA A 200 -9.29 -6.44 10.05
CA ALA A 200 -9.21 -7.80 10.60
C ALA A 200 -9.72 -7.81 12.04
N TRP A 201 -10.44 -8.88 12.39
CA TRP A 201 -11.07 -9.03 13.71
C TRP A 201 -10.62 -10.33 14.41
N PRO A 202 -9.37 -10.38 14.92
CA PRO A 202 -8.81 -11.58 15.55
C PRO A 202 -9.57 -12.02 16.79
N GLN A 203 -10.41 -11.16 17.36
CA GLN A 203 -11.30 -11.50 18.47
C GLN A 203 -12.25 -12.66 18.14
N ALA A 204 -12.55 -12.88 16.87
CA ALA A 204 -13.32 -14.05 16.45
C ALA A 204 -12.63 -15.37 16.82
N LEU A 205 -11.28 -15.43 16.79
CA LEU A 205 -10.52 -16.61 17.23
C LEU A 205 -10.31 -16.63 18.73
N THR A 206 -9.89 -15.50 19.34
CA THR A 206 -9.62 -15.45 20.78
C THR A 206 -10.86 -15.67 21.63
N ARG A 207 -12.06 -15.34 21.11
CA ARG A 207 -13.36 -15.53 21.76
C ARG A 207 -14.23 -16.60 21.09
N PHE A 208 -13.63 -17.51 20.34
CA PHE A 208 -14.40 -18.47 19.53
C PHE A 208 -15.34 -19.34 20.39
N ASP A 209 -14.87 -19.85 21.50
CA ASP A 209 -15.63 -20.62 22.48
C ASP A 209 -16.70 -19.82 23.22
N THR A 210 -16.55 -18.50 23.32
CA THR A 210 -17.62 -17.60 23.82
C THR A 210 -18.70 -17.41 22.78
N ILE A 211 -18.32 -17.26 21.50
CA ILE A 211 -19.27 -17.09 20.39
C ILE A 211 -19.99 -18.39 20.06
N TYR A 212 -19.29 -19.52 20.18
CA TYR A 212 -19.79 -20.88 19.93
C TYR A 212 -19.56 -21.77 21.17
N PRO A 213 -20.48 -21.76 22.16
CA PRO A 213 -20.25 -22.42 23.45
C PRO A 213 -19.99 -23.94 23.38
N ASN A 214 -20.42 -24.58 22.30
CA ASN A 214 -20.20 -26.01 22.09
C ASN A 214 -18.98 -26.31 21.20
N ALA A 215 -18.17 -25.28 20.87
CA ALA A 215 -17.02 -25.46 20.03
C ALA A 215 -15.88 -26.17 20.76
N ARG A 216 -15.15 -27.01 20.00
CA ARG A 216 -13.91 -27.60 20.46
C ARG A 216 -12.73 -26.78 19.86
N VAL A 217 -11.90 -26.23 20.73
CA VAL A 217 -10.67 -25.56 20.36
C VAL A 217 -9.50 -26.54 20.43
N LEU A 218 -8.74 -26.62 19.35
CA LEU A 218 -7.55 -27.47 19.24
C LEU A 218 -6.34 -26.59 18.94
N TYR A 219 -5.22 -26.86 19.62
CA TYR A 219 -3.97 -26.14 19.43
C TYR A 219 -2.99 -26.96 18.60
N MET A 220 -2.42 -26.36 17.57
CA MET A 220 -1.34 -26.92 16.75
C MET A 220 -0.02 -26.29 17.20
N GLU A 221 0.56 -26.78 18.27
CA GLU A 221 1.79 -26.22 18.86
C GLU A 221 3.07 -26.79 18.29
N GLN A 222 2.99 -27.84 17.44
CA GLN A 222 4.14 -28.45 16.80
C GLN A 222 4.45 -27.76 15.45
N ASN A 223 5.65 -27.18 15.37
CA ASN A 223 6.13 -26.53 14.16
C ASN A 223 7.06 -27.46 13.38
N TYR A 224 6.59 -27.91 12.21
CA TYR A 224 7.33 -28.80 11.30
C TYR A 224 8.15 -28.05 10.25
N ARG A 225 8.00 -26.72 10.15
CA ARG A 225 8.62 -25.88 9.10
C ARG A 225 10.01 -25.40 9.50
N SER A 226 10.14 -24.87 10.70
CA SER A 226 11.32 -24.12 11.15
C SER A 226 12.16 -24.89 12.15
N THR A 227 13.46 -24.55 12.21
CA THR A 227 14.39 -25.13 13.18
C THR A 227 14.14 -24.59 14.59
N GLN A 228 14.71 -25.24 15.59
CA GLN A 228 14.50 -24.92 17.01
C GLN A 228 14.85 -23.46 17.33
N GLN A 229 15.96 -22.93 16.80
CA GLN A 229 16.39 -21.56 17.08
C GLN A 229 15.39 -20.52 16.57
N ILE A 230 14.83 -20.73 15.36
CA ILE A 230 13.83 -19.86 14.79
C ILE A 230 12.54 -19.91 15.62
N VAL A 231 12.06 -21.13 15.93
CA VAL A 231 10.82 -21.30 16.71
C VAL A 231 10.96 -20.68 18.11
N THR A 232 12.10 -20.92 18.78
CA THR A 232 12.35 -20.36 20.11
C THR A 232 12.41 -18.84 20.10
N ALA A 233 13.07 -18.24 19.11
CA ALA A 233 13.16 -16.79 18.99
C ALA A 233 11.80 -16.16 18.71
N ALA A 234 11.01 -16.77 17.81
CA ALA A 234 9.65 -16.31 17.46
C ALA A 234 8.67 -16.47 18.64
N ASP A 235 8.72 -17.61 19.35
CA ASP A 235 7.86 -17.84 20.51
C ASP A 235 8.17 -16.83 21.64
N ARG A 236 9.45 -16.59 21.92
CA ARG A 236 9.86 -15.55 22.88
C ARG A 236 9.36 -14.17 22.50
N PHE A 237 9.47 -13.80 21.22
CA PHE A 237 9.01 -12.51 20.74
C PHE A 237 7.50 -12.34 20.88
N ILE A 238 6.71 -13.35 20.49
CA ILE A 238 5.26 -13.24 20.48
C ILE A 238 4.63 -13.27 21.89
N GLN A 239 5.33 -13.76 22.91
CA GLN A 239 4.85 -13.70 24.30
C GLN A 239 4.69 -12.26 24.82
N ASN A 240 5.25 -11.25 24.15
CA ASN A 240 5.00 -9.84 24.44
C ASN A 240 3.58 -9.38 24.06
N ASN A 241 2.87 -10.14 23.22
CA ASN A 241 1.47 -9.87 22.89
C ASN A 241 0.56 -10.49 23.96
N HIS A 242 -0.21 -9.66 24.64
CA HIS A 242 -1.15 -10.13 25.69
C HIS A 242 -2.55 -10.47 25.15
N ASN A 243 -2.87 -10.06 23.92
CA ASN A 243 -4.18 -10.29 23.28
C ASN A 243 -4.18 -11.58 22.46
N ARG A 244 -3.79 -12.70 23.07
CA ARG A 244 -3.67 -14.01 22.42
C ARG A 244 -4.15 -15.12 23.33
N ARG A 245 -4.41 -16.29 22.75
CA ARG A 245 -4.59 -17.52 23.53
C ARG A 245 -3.23 -18.04 24.03
N PRO A 246 -3.12 -18.50 25.28
CA PRO A 246 -1.88 -19.10 25.77
C PRO A 246 -1.52 -20.33 24.94
N LYS A 247 -0.39 -20.29 24.27
CA LYS A 247 0.19 -21.41 23.51
C LYS A 247 1.69 -21.21 23.40
N HIS A 248 2.44 -22.31 23.27
CA HIS A 248 3.89 -22.32 23.09
C HIS A 248 4.26 -23.21 21.93
N MET A 249 4.92 -22.62 20.95
CA MET A 249 5.35 -23.35 19.75
C MET A 249 6.57 -24.21 20.06
N ARG A 250 6.56 -25.46 19.56
CA ARG A 250 7.66 -26.42 19.72
C ARG A 250 8.15 -26.87 18.34
N ALA A 251 9.45 -26.76 18.11
CA ALA A 251 10.03 -27.24 16.87
C ALA A 251 10.10 -28.77 16.85
N VAL A 252 9.64 -29.37 15.76
CA VAL A 252 9.86 -30.78 15.47
C VAL A 252 11.18 -31.01 14.72
N ARG A 253 11.58 -30.02 13.91
CA ARG A 253 12.91 -30.00 13.29
C ARG A 253 13.97 -29.69 14.35
N GLY A 254 15.10 -30.42 14.28
CA GLY A 254 16.22 -30.23 15.20
C GLY A 254 16.85 -28.84 15.15
N SER A 255 18.03 -28.73 15.74
CA SER A 255 18.82 -27.51 15.71
C SER A 255 19.18 -27.07 14.30
N GLY A 256 19.22 -25.77 14.08
CA GLY A 256 19.65 -25.11 12.85
C GLY A 256 20.56 -23.93 13.14
N ALA A 257 20.71 -23.03 12.18
CA ALA A 257 21.49 -21.81 12.35
C ALA A 257 20.84 -20.88 13.40
N GLU A 258 21.67 -20.14 14.10
CA GLU A 258 21.23 -19.13 15.05
C GLU A 258 20.56 -17.95 14.36
N VAL A 259 19.56 -17.39 15.02
CA VAL A 259 18.99 -16.10 14.63
C VAL A 259 19.97 -15.00 15.01
N ARG A 260 20.38 -14.20 14.04
CA ARG A 260 21.35 -13.11 14.22
C ARG A 260 20.68 -11.76 14.06
N GLU A 261 20.99 -10.88 14.99
CA GLU A 261 20.67 -9.45 14.91
C GLU A 261 21.93 -8.70 14.46
N ILE A 262 21.79 -7.84 13.43
CA ILE A 262 22.90 -7.08 12.87
C ILE A 262 22.48 -5.62 12.83
N SER A 263 23.15 -4.81 13.66
CA SER A 263 22.98 -3.36 13.70
C SER A 263 23.98 -2.68 12.77
N LEU A 264 23.48 -1.81 11.90
CA LEU A 264 24.29 -1.07 10.93
C LEU A 264 24.01 0.43 11.07
N TYR A 265 25.04 1.26 10.95
CA TYR A 265 24.95 2.70 11.22
C TYR A 265 24.24 3.50 10.13
N ASP A 266 24.22 3.00 8.88
CA ASP A 266 23.57 3.66 7.77
C ASP A 266 22.93 2.66 6.79
N ARG A 267 21.98 3.16 6.00
CA ARG A 267 21.24 2.36 5.01
C ARG A 267 22.15 1.80 3.91
N GLN A 268 23.20 2.54 3.51
CA GLN A 268 24.12 2.10 2.45
C GLN A 268 24.91 0.86 2.87
N LYS A 269 25.30 0.78 4.15
CA LYS A 269 25.96 -0.42 4.71
C LYS A 269 25.03 -1.61 4.76
N GLN A 270 23.74 -1.38 4.99
CA GLN A 270 22.73 -2.45 4.94
C GLN A 270 22.66 -3.08 3.54
N TYR A 271 22.56 -2.27 2.49
CA TYR A 271 22.53 -2.80 1.11
C TYR A 271 23.84 -3.50 0.74
N SER A 272 24.99 -2.93 1.11
CA SER A 272 26.30 -3.55 0.90
C SER A 272 26.45 -4.89 1.61
N TYR A 273 25.90 -5.00 2.83
CA TYR A 273 25.87 -6.26 3.57
C TYR A 273 25.01 -7.31 2.87
N LEU A 274 23.82 -6.94 2.42
CA LEU A 274 22.91 -7.84 1.71
C LEU A 274 23.50 -8.32 0.37
N CYS A 275 24.14 -7.43 -0.40
CA CYS A 275 24.85 -7.84 -1.62
C CYS A 275 25.99 -8.82 -1.36
N LYS A 276 26.80 -8.59 -0.30
CA LYS A 276 27.82 -9.54 0.11
C LYS A 276 27.24 -10.91 0.49
N LEU A 277 26.12 -10.89 1.24
CA LEU A 277 25.41 -12.11 1.59
C LEU A 277 24.92 -12.85 0.34
N ALA A 278 24.30 -12.12 -0.60
CA ALA A 278 23.78 -12.68 -1.84
C ALA A 278 24.86 -13.33 -2.72
N LYS A 279 26.08 -12.74 -2.80
CA LYS A 279 27.22 -13.30 -3.53
C LYS A 279 27.69 -14.66 -3.01
N HIS A 280 27.50 -14.92 -1.72
CA HIS A 280 27.98 -16.14 -1.05
C HIS A 280 26.82 -17.09 -0.70
N CYS A 281 25.62 -16.79 -1.13
CA CYS A 281 24.44 -17.57 -0.85
C CYS A 281 24.36 -18.80 -1.79
N ASN A 282 24.35 -20.00 -1.22
CA ASN A 282 24.24 -21.25 -1.95
C ASN A 282 22.83 -21.88 -1.88
N VAL A 283 21.89 -21.16 -1.24
CA VAL A 283 20.53 -21.62 -1.03
C VAL A 283 19.55 -20.50 -1.37
N GLU A 284 18.33 -20.87 -1.71
CA GLU A 284 17.27 -19.87 -1.91
C GLU A 284 17.10 -19.02 -0.64
N THR A 285 17.29 -17.72 -0.80
CA THR A 285 17.29 -16.75 0.29
C THR A 285 16.28 -15.65 0.01
N ALA A 286 15.40 -15.37 0.96
CA ALA A 286 14.44 -14.29 0.84
C ALA A 286 14.87 -13.07 1.65
N VAL A 287 14.75 -11.88 1.05
CA VAL A 287 14.87 -10.60 1.74
C VAL A 287 13.48 -10.02 1.93
N LEU A 288 13.07 -9.82 3.18
CA LEU A 288 11.78 -9.21 3.52
C LEU A 288 11.98 -7.73 3.82
N TYR A 289 11.09 -6.89 3.30
CA TYR A 289 11.09 -5.44 3.47
C TYR A 289 9.69 -4.93 3.77
N ARG A 290 9.60 -3.74 4.35
CA ARG A 290 8.33 -3.18 4.81
C ARG A 290 7.44 -2.67 3.66
N ASP A 291 8.04 -1.98 2.71
CA ASP A 291 7.37 -1.41 1.54
C ASP A 291 8.20 -1.62 0.27
N ASN A 292 7.51 -1.63 -0.88
CA ASN A 292 8.14 -1.96 -2.16
C ASN A 292 9.26 -1.00 -2.55
N ASP A 293 9.14 0.27 -2.19
CA ASP A 293 10.08 1.29 -2.60
C ASP A 293 11.40 1.18 -1.83
N SER A 294 11.36 0.69 -0.57
CA SER A 294 12.54 0.44 0.24
C SER A 294 13.46 -0.66 -0.32
N ALA A 295 12.94 -1.49 -1.22
CA ALA A 295 13.73 -2.51 -1.91
C ALA A 295 14.51 -1.96 -3.12
N LEU A 296 14.12 -0.81 -3.68
CA LEU A 296 14.72 -0.27 -4.91
C LEU A 296 16.24 -0.08 -4.85
N PRO A 297 16.84 0.48 -3.76
CA PRO A 297 18.29 0.59 -3.69
C PRO A 297 19.02 -0.75 -3.61
N LEU A 298 18.38 -1.78 -3.07
CA LEU A 298 18.93 -3.13 -3.09
C LEU A 298 18.86 -3.74 -4.49
N ILE A 299 17.72 -3.61 -5.16
CA ILE A 299 17.51 -4.08 -6.53
C ILE A 299 18.55 -3.42 -7.46
N ASP A 300 18.70 -2.10 -7.37
CA ASP A 300 19.71 -1.34 -8.13
C ASP A 300 21.11 -1.91 -7.97
N ARG A 301 21.53 -2.21 -6.73
CA ARG A 301 22.87 -2.77 -6.48
C ARG A 301 23.02 -4.20 -6.98
N LEU A 302 22.01 -5.06 -6.77
CA LEU A 302 22.06 -6.44 -7.25
C LEU A 302 22.16 -6.48 -8.77
N ASP A 303 21.39 -5.62 -9.46
CA ASP A 303 21.43 -5.47 -10.91
C ASP A 303 22.82 -5.03 -11.41
N ARG A 304 23.40 -3.97 -10.84
CA ARG A 304 24.74 -3.47 -11.19
C ARG A 304 25.84 -4.50 -10.95
N GLU A 305 25.71 -5.31 -9.93
CA GLU A 305 26.70 -6.32 -9.55
C GLU A 305 26.47 -7.66 -10.29
N GLY A 306 25.44 -7.74 -11.15
CA GLY A 306 25.08 -8.95 -11.89
C GLY A 306 24.69 -10.12 -10.97
N ILE A 307 24.15 -9.83 -9.79
CA ILE A 307 23.73 -10.85 -8.83
C ILE A 307 22.30 -11.28 -9.15
N PRO A 308 22.02 -12.55 -9.45
CA PRO A 308 20.68 -13.01 -9.77
C PRO A 308 19.69 -12.79 -8.62
N TYR A 309 18.53 -12.24 -8.93
CA TYR A 309 17.45 -12.05 -7.97
C TYR A 309 16.09 -12.18 -8.64
N ARG A 310 15.06 -12.37 -7.82
CA ARG A 310 13.67 -12.33 -8.26
C ARG A 310 12.92 -11.40 -7.31
N CYS A 311 12.24 -10.40 -7.84
CA CYS A 311 11.33 -9.57 -7.08
C CYS A 311 9.91 -9.75 -7.58
N ARG A 312 8.92 -9.44 -6.74
CA ARG A 312 7.53 -9.37 -7.18
C ARG A 312 7.41 -8.22 -8.16
N GLN A 313 6.82 -8.48 -9.34
CA GLN A 313 6.44 -7.41 -10.25
C GLN A 313 5.56 -6.40 -9.48
N VAL A 314 6.06 -5.20 -9.35
CA VAL A 314 5.34 -4.10 -8.73
C VAL A 314 5.21 -3.03 -9.80
N GLU A 315 3.99 -2.62 -10.10
CA GLU A 315 3.80 -1.27 -10.65
C GLU A 315 4.38 -0.33 -9.60
N SER A 316 5.64 0.04 -9.78
CA SER A 316 6.30 0.89 -8.82
C SER A 316 5.76 2.30 -8.99
N LEU A 317 4.79 2.64 -8.16
CA LEU A 317 4.26 3.99 -8.00
C LEU A 317 5.37 5.00 -7.62
N PHE A 318 6.54 4.50 -7.23
CA PHE A 318 7.70 5.31 -6.92
C PHE A 318 8.06 6.25 -8.08
N PHE A 319 8.21 5.72 -9.29
CA PHE A 319 8.64 6.51 -10.46
C PHE A 319 7.60 7.54 -10.93
N THR A 320 6.34 7.36 -10.55
CA THR A 320 5.24 8.30 -10.84
C THR A 320 4.88 9.16 -9.63
N ASN A 321 5.51 8.92 -8.49
CA ASN A 321 5.28 9.67 -7.25
C ASN A 321 5.63 11.14 -7.45
N ARG A 322 4.82 12.03 -6.84
CA ARG A 322 4.99 13.47 -6.96
C ARG A 322 6.37 13.95 -6.49
N VAL A 323 6.86 13.45 -5.34
CA VAL A 323 8.16 13.85 -4.78
C VAL A 323 9.29 13.48 -5.72
N VAL A 324 9.26 12.27 -6.29
CA VAL A 324 10.25 11.81 -7.26
C VAL A 324 10.23 12.68 -8.52
N ARG A 325 9.04 12.96 -9.06
CA ARG A 325 8.88 13.82 -10.24
C ARG A 325 9.35 15.23 -9.96
N ASP A 326 9.00 15.81 -8.83
CA ASP A 326 9.41 17.16 -8.46
C ASP A 326 10.94 17.26 -8.39
N ILE A 327 11.61 16.32 -7.71
CA ILE A 327 13.09 16.32 -7.63
C ILE A 327 13.72 16.10 -9.00
N THR A 328 13.21 15.18 -9.82
CA THR A 328 13.71 14.97 -11.18
C THR A 328 13.49 16.17 -12.08
N ASP A 329 12.36 16.89 -11.95
CA ASP A 329 12.09 18.12 -12.69
C ASP A 329 13.02 19.27 -12.26
N ILE A 330 13.34 19.36 -10.96
CA ILE A 330 14.33 20.34 -10.46
C ILE A 330 15.72 20.04 -11.06
N ILE A 331 16.13 18.78 -11.13
CA ILE A 331 17.39 18.39 -11.77
C ILE A 331 17.36 18.70 -13.28
N ARG A 332 16.26 18.38 -13.98
CA ARG A 332 16.09 18.71 -15.41
C ARG A 332 16.16 20.21 -15.67
N PHE A 333 15.54 21.02 -14.81
CA PHE A 333 15.60 22.45 -14.91
C PHE A 333 17.01 22.99 -14.65
N ALA A 334 17.76 22.40 -13.72
CA ALA A 334 19.17 22.77 -13.52
C ALA A 334 20.02 22.48 -14.77
N LEU A 335 19.73 21.38 -15.49
CA LEU A 335 20.40 21.02 -16.77
C LEU A 335 19.99 21.94 -17.92
N ASN A 336 18.74 22.40 -17.94
CA ASN A 336 18.21 23.32 -18.96
C ASN A 336 17.42 24.45 -18.27
N PRO A 337 18.12 25.55 -17.85
CA PRO A 337 17.50 26.65 -17.10
C PRO A 337 16.54 27.54 -17.91
N SER A 338 16.38 27.26 -19.21
CA SER A 338 15.45 27.94 -20.12
C SER A 338 14.19 27.12 -20.42
N ASP A 339 14.03 25.92 -19.81
CA ASP A 339 12.84 25.08 -19.99
C ASP A 339 11.65 25.64 -19.23
N GLY A 340 10.81 26.40 -19.94
CA GLY A 340 9.62 27.02 -19.38
C GLY A 340 8.57 26.01 -18.87
N ALA A 341 8.42 24.86 -19.54
CA ALA A 341 7.46 23.86 -19.17
C ALA A 341 7.83 23.19 -17.82
N VAL A 342 9.09 22.84 -17.65
CA VAL A 342 9.61 22.32 -16.39
C VAL A 342 9.56 23.40 -15.30
N PHE A 343 9.94 24.64 -15.60
CA PHE A 343 9.90 25.73 -14.64
C PHE A 343 8.51 25.96 -14.05
N LEU A 344 7.46 25.96 -14.86
CA LEU A 344 6.09 26.13 -14.42
C LEU A 344 5.60 24.99 -13.48
N ASN A 345 6.25 23.86 -13.50
CA ASN A 345 5.96 22.76 -12.57
C ASN A 345 6.62 22.92 -11.20
N ILE A 346 7.74 23.68 -11.10
CA ILE A 346 8.59 23.70 -9.92
C ILE A 346 8.71 25.07 -9.22
N TYR A 347 8.47 26.22 -9.87
CA TYR A 347 8.77 27.56 -9.37
C TYR A 347 8.20 27.85 -7.98
N TYR A 348 6.99 27.35 -7.69
CA TYR A 348 6.29 27.58 -6.43
C TYR A 348 6.72 26.63 -5.30
N LYS A 349 7.58 25.64 -5.62
CA LYS A 349 8.08 24.62 -4.70
C LYS A 349 9.47 24.96 -4.14
N LEU A 350 10.11 25.99 -4.65
CA LEU A 350 11.52 26.31 -4.34
C LEU A 350 11.68 27.52 -3.40
N GLY A 351 10.64 27.89 -2.68
CA GLY A 351 10.73 28.93 -1.65
C GLY A 351 11.18 30.34 -2.13
N ALA A 352 11.06 30.65 -3.42
CA ALA A 352 11.52 31.93 -3.99
C ALA A 352 10.44 33.04 -4.01
N GLY A 353 9.20 32.74 -3.63
CA GLY A 353 8.10 33.69 -3.63
C GLY A 353 7.73 34.22 -5.01
N ILE A 354 7.93 33.43 -6.06
CA ILE A 354 7.55 33.78 -7.42
C ILE A 354 6.04 33.60 -7.57
N SER A 355 5.32 34.66 -7.92
CA SER A 355 3.89 34.56 -8.22
C SER A 355 3.64 33.86 -9.56
N ARG A 356 2.43 33.31 -9.73
CA ARG A 356 2.04 32.65 -10.97
C ARG A 356 2.16 33.56 -12.18
N ALA A 357 1.71 34.83 -12.03
CA ALA A 357 1.78 35.81 -13.11
C ALA A 357 3.24 36.11 -13.50
N LEU A 358 4.12 36.32 -12.51
CA LEU A 358 5.54 36.54 -12.75
C LEU A 358 6.23 35.33 -13.36
N ALA A 359 5.85 34.11 -12.99
CA ALA A 359 6.40 32.88 -13.57
C ALA A 359 6.02 32.74 -15.04
N GLN A 360 4.77 33.02 -15.41
CA GLN A 360 4.30 33.01 -16.80
C GLN A 360 5.00 34.07 -17.65
N GLU A 361 5.06 35.31 -17.15
CA GLU A 361 5.79 36.41 -17.81
C GLU A 361 7.27 36.04 -18.03
N ALA A 362 7.91 35.46 -17.00
CA ALA A 362 9.32 35.09 -17.08
C ALA A 362 9.58 34.03 -18.15
N VAL A 363 8.71 33.06 -18.32
CA VAL A 363 8.83 32.04 -19.37
C VAL A 363 8.74 32.66 -20.77
N GLU A 364 7.72 33.53 -20.99
CA GLU A 364 7.51 34.17 -22.28
C GLU A 364 8.66 35.13 -22.67
N GLN A 365 9.14 35.91 -21.71
CA GLN A 365 10.17 36.93 -21.96
C GLN A 365 11.58 36.32 -22.02
N ALA A 366 11.91 35.33 -21.19
CA ALA A 366 13.21 34.68 -21.20
C ALA A 366 13.47 33.92 -22.50
N GLU A 367 12.44 33.32 -23.12
CA GLU A 367 12.53 32.68 -24.45
C GLU A 367 12.90 33.70 -25.51
N GLY A 368 12.27 34.87 -25.51
CA GLY A 368 12.56 35.96 -26.45
C GLY A 368 13.95 36.61 -26.29
N MET A 369 14.53 36.52 -25.07
CA MET A 369 15.83 37.11 -24.71
C MET A 369 17.00 36.12 -24.77
N ASP A 370 16.73 34.84 -24.98
CA ASP A 370 17.71 33.75 -24.89
C ASP A 370 18.51 33.76 -23.58
N CYS A 371 17.79 33.93 -22.43
CA CYS A 371 18.38 33.97 -21.10
C CYS A 371 17.74 32.95 -20.18
N PRO A 372 18.46 32.48 -19.12
CA PRO A 372 17.90 31.61 -18.09
C PRO A 372 16.72 32.26 -17.35
N ILE A 373 15.64 31.51 -17.14
CA ILE A 373 14.38 32.07 -16.57
C ILE A 373 14.60 32.70 -15.20
N LEU A 374 15.38 32.10 -14.30
CA LEU A 374 15.67 32.67 -12.98
C LEU A 374 16.52 33.94 -13.06
N GLU A 375 17.34 34.09 -14.11
CA GLU A 375 18.11 35.30 -14.37
C GLU A 375 17.17 36.46 -14.75
N TYR A 376 16.24 36.21 -15.67
CA TYR A 376 15.19 37.18 -15.99
C TYR A 376 14.42 37.61 -14.73
N VAL A 377 13.93 36.67 -13.92
CA VAL A 377 13.19 37.01 -12.68
C VAL A 377 14.04 37.85 -11.73
N SER A 378 15.33 37.56 -11.59
CA SER A 378 16.24 38.29 -10.72
C SER A 378 16.51 39.75 -11.19
N ALA A 379 16.34 40.03 -12.49
CA ALA A 379 16.47 41.35 -13.09
C ALA A 379 15.14 42.09 -13.21
N CYS A 380 14.02 41.39 -13.33
CA CYS A 380 12.70 41.94 -13.61
C CYS A 380 12.25 42.97 -12.53
N SER A 381 11.71 44.12 -12.99
CA SER A 381 11.23 45.16 -12.09
C SER A 381 10.00 44.76 -11.26
N ALA A 382 9.18 43.82 -11.77
CA ALA A 382 7.99 43.31 -11.10
C ALA A 382 8.31 42.40 -9.90
N ALA A 383 9.53 41.85 -9.83
CA ALA A 383 9.94 40.98 -8.72
C ALA A 383 10.35 41.79 -7.49
N SER A 384 9.93 41.37 -6.29
CA SER A 384 10.33 41.97 -5.03
C SER A 384 11.84 41.86 -4.79
N PRO A 385 12.48 42.73 -3.99
CA PRO A 385 13.88 42.62 -3.65
C PRO A 385 14.23 41.26 -3.00
N TRP A 386 13.32 40.71 -2.21
CA TRP A 386 13.47 39.41 -1.59
C TRP A 386 13.43 38.27 -2.65
N THR A 387 12.44 38.28 -3.54
CA THR A 387 12.34 37.31 -4.66
C THR A 387 13.58 37.32 -5.52
N LYS A 388 14.11 38.53 -5.88
CA LYS A 388 15.37 38.66 -6.63
C LYS A 388 16.55 38.02 -5.92
N LYS A 389 16.67 38.25 -4.60
CA LYS A 389 17.72 37.63 -3.78
C LYS A 389 17.60 36.11 -3.78
N GLN A 390 16.40 35.57 -3.59
CA GLN A 390 16.17 34.13 -3.58
C GLN A 390 16.45 33.50 -4.97
N CYS A 391 16.04 34.13 -6.05
CA CYS A 391 16.33 33.65 -7.40
C CYS A 391 17.84 33.56 -7.69
N ARG A 392 18.64 34.52 -7.23
CA ARG A 392 20.10 34.46 -7.34
C ARG A 392 20.70 33.32 -6.50
N ALA A 393 20.18 33.11 -5.30
CA ALA A 393 20.59 31.98 -4.47
C ALA A 393 20.24 30.64 -5.14
N LEU A 394 19.04 30.51 -5.69
CA LEU A 394 18.63 29.33 -6.44
C LEU A 394 19.51 29.07 -7.67
N GLN A 395 19.89 30.09 -8.43
CA GLN A 395 20.84 29.95 -9.55
C GLN A 395 22.16 29.34 -9.08
N THR A 396 22.70 29.84 -7.96
CA THR A 396 23.92 29.29 -7.38
C THR A 396 23.73 27.83 -6.95
N HIS A 397 22.59 27.51 -6.33
CA HIS A 397 22.28 26.12 -5.94
C HIS A 397 22.14 25.21 -7.16
N MET A 398 21.49 25.66 -8.25
CA MET A 398 21.34 24.89 -9.50
C MET A 398 22.72 24.60 -10.14
N GLN A 399 23.62 25.59 -10.17
CA GLN A 399 24.98 25.39 -10.67
C GLN A 399 25.78 24.39 -9.84
N ASN A 400 25.72 24.52 -8.51
CA ASN A 400 26.40 23.59 -7.60
C ASN A 400 25.85 22.17 -7.71
N LEU A 401 24.52 22.02 -7.86
CA LEU A 401 23.84 20.75 -8.01
C LEU A 401 24.41 19.92 -9.17
N LEU A 402 24.73 20.55 -10.30
CA LEU A 402 25.25 19.86 -11.48
C LEU A 402 26.70 19.34 -11.30
N SER A 403 27.45 19.90 -10.37
CA SER A 403 28.85 19.53 -10.08
C SER A 403 28.99 18.55 -8.91
N GLU A 404 27.90 18.26 -8.20
CA GLU A 404 27.90 17.38 -7.05
C GLU A 404 27.54 15.93 -7.45
N GLN A 405 27.87 14.98 -6.57
CA GLN A 405 27.38 13.61 -6.62
C GLN A 405 25.85 13.63 -6.45
N ALA A 406 25.15 12.67 -7.07
CA ALA A 406 23.70 12.73 -7.18
C ALA A 406 22.97 12.67 -5.82
N ASP A 407 23.49 11.94 -4.83
CA ASP A 407 22.93 11.92 -3.46
C ASP A 407 22.98 13.31 -2.81
N ARG A 408 24.12 14.02 -2.95
CA ARG A 408 24.28 15.38 -2.43
C ARG A 408 23.40 16.38 -3.16
N ALA A 409 23.18 16.16 -4.46
CA ALA A 409 22.25 16.98 -5.24
C ALA A 409 20.80 16.82 -4.74
N VAL A 410 20.35 15.59 -4.50
CA VAL A 410 19.03 15.32 -3.90
C VAL A 410 18.92 15.95 -2.51
N TYR A 411 19.93 15.76 -1.65
CA TYR A 411 20.00 16.38 -0.34
C TYR A 411 19.92 17.92 -0.41
N ARG A 412 20.63 18.55 -1.36
CA ARG A 412 20.62 20.01 -1.60
C ARG A 412 19.23 20.50 -1.97
N ILE A 413 18.52 19.79 -2.86
CA ILE A 413 17.16 20.13 -3.28
C ILE A 413 16.24 20.16 -2.07
N VAL A 414 16.31 19.14 -1.23
CA VAL A 414 15.43 19.00 -0.06
C VAL A 414 15.75 20.04 1.01
N HIS A 415 17.02 20.24 1.35
CA HIS A 415 17.39 21.00 2.56
C HIS A 415 17.83 22.46 2.31
N PHE A 416 18.21 22.82 1.06
CA PHE A 416 18.75 24.16 0.78
C PHE A 416 18.01 24.95 -0.29
N MET A 417 17.08 24.32 -1.00
CA MET A 417 16.35 24.97 -2.10
C MET A 417 14.87 25.20 -1.78
N GLY A 418 14.44 24.97 -0.53
CA GLY A 418 13.08 25.22 -0.04
C GLY A 418 12.07 24.09 -0.35
N TYR A 419 12.49 23.01 -1.00
CA TYR A 419 11.58 21.92 -1.37
C TYR A 419 11.11 21.12 -0.14
N GLY A 420 11.97 20.92 0.84
CA GLY A 420 11.62 20.26 2.11
C GLY A 420 10.55 21.04 2.87
N ASP A 421 10.73 22.34 3.05
CA ASP A 421 9.76 23.23 3.70
C ASP A 421 8.40 23.19 2.96
N TYR A 422 8.43 23.23 1.62
CA TYR A 422 7.23 23.09 0.79
C TYR A 422 6.48 21.80 1.04
N LEU A 423 7.19 20.67 1.24
CA LEU A 423 6.57 19.38 1.53
C LEU A 423 6.00 19.33 2.95
N GLU A 424 6.76 19.80 3.95
CA GLU A 424 6.32 19.82 5.36
C GLU A 424 5.05 20.66 5.56
N GLU A 425 4.97 21.85 4.95
CA GLU A 425 3.79 22.71 5.00
C GLU A 425 2.51 22.03 4.46
N ARG A 426 2.66 21.00 3.65
CA ARG A 426 1.56 20.24 3.03
C ARG A 426 1.39 18.84 3.56
N GLY A 427 2.00 18.52 4.71
CA GLY A 427 1.96 17.18 5.31
C GLY A 427 2.60 16.11 4.41
N GLY A 428 3.55 16.48 3.56
CA GLY A 428 4.25 15.55 2.66
C GLY A 428 5.31 14.74 3.39
N ASP A 429 5.57 13.53 2.89
CA ASP A 429 6.57 12.60 3.42
C ASP A 429 7.87 12.65 2.60
N LEU A 430 9.00 12.77 3.26
CA LEU A 430 10.34 12.79 2.68
C LEU A 430 10.88 11.39 2.34
N SER A 431 10.19 10.31 2.70
CA SER A 431 10.68 8.93 2.50
C SER A 431 11.09 8.61 1.06
N LYS A 432 10.43 9.23 0.07
CA LYS A 432 10.76 9.05 -1.35
C LYS A 432 12.04 9.79 -1.74
N ALA A 433 12.29 10.95 -1.14
CA ALA A 433 13.54 11.67 -1.32
C ALA A 433 14.73 10.88 -0.71
N ASP A 434 14.54 10.27 0.46
CA ASP A 434 15.54 9.39 1.09
C ASP A 434 15.93 8.22 0.17
N ILE A 435 14.96 7.64 -0.55
CA ILE A 435 15.22 6.54 -1.49
C ILE A 435 15.97 7.06 -2.72
N LEU A 436 15.60 8.23 -3.25
CA LEU A 436 16.35 8.88 -4.33
C LEU A 436 17.79 9.18 -3.93
N GLU A 437 18.01 9.68 -2.71
CA GLU A 437 19.34 9.91 -2.17
C GLU A 437 20.12 8.58 -2.09
N ALA A 438 19.50 7.52 -1.61
CA ALA A 438 20.12 6.19 -1.54
C ALA A 438 20.50 5.64 -2.93
N LEU A 439 19.68 5.87 -3.97
CA LEU A 439 19.98 5.53 -5.36
C LEU A 439 21.08 6.45 -5.92
N GLY A 440 21.00 7.75 -5.64
CA GLY A 440 21.97 8.74 -6.04
C GLY A 440 23.38 8.51 -5.50
N ALA A 441 23.51 7.82 -4.35
CA ALA A 441 24.83 7.49 -3.79
C ALA A 441 25.69 6.59 -4.68
N GLN A 442 25.12 5.95 -5.69
CA GLN A 442 25.85 5.15 -6.68
C GLN A 442 26.12 5.93 -7.99
N GLU A 443 25.60 7.14 -8.13
CA GLU A 443 25.71 7.94 -9.35
C GLU A 443 26.67 9.13 -9.19
N PRO A 444 27.61 9.29 -10.13
CA PRO A 444 28.58 10.37 -10.06
C PRO A 444 27.97 11.75 -10.30
N THR A 445 26.85 11.82 -11.01
CA THR A 445 26.20 13.09 -11.37
C THR A 445 24.67 12.95 -11.32
N PRO A 446 23.93 14.06 -11.12
CA PRO A 446 22.47 14.06 -11.19
C PRO A 446 21.91 13.59 -12.54
N LEU A 447 22.58 13.87 -13.64
CA LEU A 447 22.17 13.39 -14.98
C LEU A 447 22.17 11.86 -15.03
N ARG A 448 23.22 11.22 -14.51
CA ARG A 448 23.29 9.75 -14.44
C ARG A 448 22.21 9.18 -13.56
N LEU A 449 21.81 9.87 -12.50
CA LEU A 449 20.66 9.44 -11.69
C LEU A 449 19.37 9.43 -12.52
N LEU A 450 19.11 10.48 -13.33
CA LEU A 450 17.91 10.51 -14.18
C LEU A 450 17.89 9.34 -15.16
N GLU A 451 19.00 9.07 -15.83
CA GLU A 451 19.14 7.94 -16.76
C GLU A 451 18.93 6.61 -16.04
N ARG A 452 19.55 6.44 -14.88
CA ARG A 452 19.43 5.22 -14.08
C ARG A 452 18.01 4.97 -13.57
N LEU A 453 17.25 6.00 -13.23
CA LEU A 453 15.85 5.86 -12.83
C LEU A 453 14.98 5.27 -13.95
N GLU A 454 15.21 5.65 -15.21
CA GLU A 454 14.49 5.07 -16.34
C GLU A 454 14.89 3.59 -16.55
N GLU A 455 16.20 3.27 -16.52
CA GLU A 455 16.70 1.89 -16.60
C GLU A 455 16.11 1.02 -15.47
N LEU A 456 16.16 1.52 -14.24
CA LEU A 456 15.67 0.79 -13.05
C LEU A 456 14.15 0.56 -13.11
N ARG A 457 13.41 1.48 -13.70
CA ARG A 457 11.98 1.31 -13.95
C ARG A 457 11.71 0.09 -14.84
N GLU A 458 12.48 -0.09 -15.92
CA GLU A 458 12.36 -1.26 -16.80
C GLU A 458 12.75 -2.55 -16.07
N VAL A 459 13.85 -2.51 -15.33
CA VAL A 459 14.32 -3.65 -14.51
C VAL A 459 13.25 -4.13 -13.52
N VAL A 460 12.63 -3.20 -12.80
CA VAL A 460 11.58 -3.54 -11.81
C VAL A 460 10.31 -4.07 -12.47
N GLN A 461 9.96 -3.58 -13.66
CA GLN A 461 8.83 -4.08 -14.43
C GLN A 461 9.06 -5.50 -14.95
N SER A 462 10.29 -5.87 -15.27
CA SER A 462 10.63 -7.25 -15.67
C SER A 462 10.53 -8.24 -14.49
N GLY A 463 10.80 -7.79 -13.28
CA GLY A 463 10.65 -8.56 -12.03
C GLY A 463 11.75 -9.58 -11.75
N SER A 464 12.70 -9.80 -12.65
CA SER A 464 13.84 -10.69 -12.46
C SER A 464 14.98 -10.35 -13.41
N THR A 465 16.21 -10.63 -12.99
CA THR A 465 17.32 -10.86 -13.93
C THR A 465 17.28 -12.33 -14.32
N ASP A 466 17.12 -12.64 -15.61
CA ASP A 466 17.25 -13.98 -16.15
C ASP A 466 18.70 -14.48 -16.03
#